data_7cd57cd1abd074bceaa8dd9fb90029b4
#
_entry.id   7cd57cd1abd074bceaa8dd9fb90029b4
#
_cell.length_a   1.000
_cell.length_b   1.000
_cell.length_c   1.000
_cell.angle_alpha   90.00
_cell.angle_beta   90.00
_cell.angle_gamma   90.00
#
_symmetry.space_group_name_H-M   'P 1'
#
loop_
_entity.id
_entity.type
_entity.pdbx_description
1 polymer ?
#
loop_
_entity_poly.entity_id
_entity_poly.type
_entity_poly.pdbx_seq_one_letter_code
_entity_poly.pdbx_strand_id
1 'polypeptide(L)'
;MYIEKIKSPTELKQLNIEALKVVADETRQAVLNRVSKHGGHVGPNLGFVEATVALHYVFDTPKDKLVFDVSHQSYPHKVLTGRASGFLGNVDEMNAISGYSSPTECPEYDNFEVGHTSTSVSLATGLQKARDIKGTKENIIAVIGDGSLSGGEAFEGLDEASELGTGIIIVVNDNEMSIAEPHGGIYKNLRDLRESNGQCNHNWFKAWGFEYKYLEEGNDVEKLIEVFRSVKDTNKPTVVHIHTEKGHGFSPAVENKEAWHYGMPFNKEDGSRPERPTTESYEQLLSDWLLKEMKQDKTLVAVTAGTPSAAGFTPEKRKEAGAQHVDVGIAEEQAVAMISGMAKGGLRPVWTVFSTFIQRTYDQIAQDLCINANPAVINVTWGGTASMNDITHICLFDIPMLCSIPGLIYLAPTTCEEYFSMLRWAILQDKKPIAIRIPSNGVHHTTENVDTEYAYEAKYKVTQKGEKVAIIAAGSFYQKGENVVRLLAEKGIKATLINPRYLNEVDRETLDSLKGSHKLVVTLEDGSKDGGFGERIAAYYGTSEIKVLVGGIKKDLYDRFDLQQLLSDNRLLDEQIVEDVIDILS
;
A
#
# COMPACT_ATOMS: atom_id res chain seq x y z
N MET A 1 25.08 -21.65 -15.56
CA MET A 1 25.01 -20.53 -14.60
C MET A 1 25.24 -21.03 -13.18
N TYR A 2 25.82 -20.20 -12.32
CA TYR A 2 25.96 -20.54 -10.89
C TYR A 2 24.63 -20.60 -10.19
N ILE A 3 23.74 -19.60 -10.43
CA ILE A 3 22.44 -19.47 -9.73
C ILE A 3 21.50 -20.67 -9.95
N GLU A 4 21.61 -21.41 -11.05
CA GLU A 4 20.84 -22.64 -11.29
C GLU A 4 21.25 -23.78 -10.32
N LYS A 5 22.49 -23.73 -9.85
CA LYS A 5 23.11 -24.74 -8.97
C LYS A 5 22.97 -24.37 -7.49
N ILE A 6 22.79 -23.08 -7.20
CA ILE A 6 22.60 -22.59 -5.83
C ILE A 6 21.18 -22.93 -5.37
N LYS A 7 21.07 -23.87 -4.44
CA LYS A 7 19.81 -24.26 -3.79
C LYS A 7 19.68 -23.70 -2.38
N SER A 8 20.82 -23.29 -1.81
CA SER A 8 20.92 -22.67 -0.49
C SER A 8 22.17 -21.78 -0.42
N PRO A 9 22.26 -20.88 0.52
CA PRO A 9 23.47 -20.09 0.77
C PRO A 9 24.73 -20.93 1.09
N THR A 10 24.57 -22.21 1.42
CA THR A 10 25.70 -23.12 1.67
C THR A 10 26.57 -23.30 0.43
N GLU A 11 25.96 -23.41 -0.75
CA GLU A 11 26.69 -23.51 -2.01
C GLU A 11 27.39 -22.18 -2.35
N LEU A 12 26.76 -21.05 -2.02
CA LEU A 12 27.35 -19.74 -2.22
C LEU A 12 28.66 -19.56 -1.45
N LYS A 13 28.72 -20.07 -0.20
CA LYS A 13 29.90 -20.00 0.68
C LYS A 13 31.11 -20.79 0.18
N GLN A 14 30.95 -21.67 -0.79
CA GLN A 14 32.06 -22.42 -1.41
C GLN A 14 32.76 -21.63 -2.52
N LEU A 15 32.24 -20.48 -2.93
CA LEU A 15 32.73 -19.69 -4.04
C LEU A 15 33.81 -18.69 -3.60
N ASN A 16 34.74 -18.41 -4.49
CA ASN A 16 35.70 -17.31 -4.31
C ASN A 16 35.06 -15.97 -4.73
N ILE A 17 35.74 -14.87 -4.43
CA ILE A 17 35.23 -13.51 -4.68
C ILE A 17 34.89 -13.29 -6.17
N GLU A 18 35.71 -13.74 -7.10
CA GLU A 18 35.44 -13.58 -8.53
C GLU A 18 34.19 -14.34 -8.98
N ALA A 19 33.96 -15.54 -8.44
CA ALA A 19 32.74 -16.28 -8.69
C ALA A 19 31.50 -15.61 -8.06
N LEU A 20 31.64 -14.96 -6.90
CA LEU A 20 30.56 -14.19 -6.27
C LEU A 20 30.15 -12.97 -7.09
N LYS A 21 31.09 -12.28 -7.74
CA LYS A 21 30.80 -11.20 -8.69
C LYS A 21 29.97 -11.72 -9.87
N VAL A 22 30.32 -12.90 -10.40
CA VAL A 22 29.54 -13.56 -11.47
C VAL A 22 28.14 -13.93 -10.97
N VAL A 23 28.00 -14.44 -9.74
CA VAL A 23 26.70 -14.75 -9.14
C VAL A 23 25.84 -13.48 -9.01
N ALA A 24 26.43 -12.36 -8.61
CA ALA A 24 25.72 -11.09 -8.55
C ALA A 24 25.18 -10.67 -9.93
N ASP A 25 26.01 -10.76 -10.97
CA ASP A 25 25.59 -10.44 -12.34
C ASP A 25 24.50 -11.40 -12.86
N GLU A 26 24.66 -12.72 -12.64
CA GLU A 26 23.64 -13.71 -13.00
C GLU A 26 22.33 -13.47 -12.27
N THR A 27 22.38 -13.11 -10.97
CA THR A 27 21.21 -12.77 -10.16
C THR A 27 20.51 -11.52 -10.70
N ARG A 28 21.26 -10.48 -11.04
CA ARG A 28 20.73 -9.27 -11.68
C ARG A 28 20.01 -9.59 -12.99
N GLN A 29 20.64 -10.41 -13.85
CA GLN A 29 20.02 -10.82 -15.11
C GLN A 29 18.74 -11.65 -14.90
N ALA A 30 18.70 -12.51 -13.88
CA ALA A 30 17.51 -13.27 -13.52
C ALA A 30 16.38 -12.34 -13.03
N VAL A 31 16.69 -11.37 -12.17
CA VAL A 31 15.72 -10.34 -11.73
C VAL A 31 15.18 -9.58 -12.94
N LEU A 32 16.06 -9.06 -13.82
CA LEU A 32 15.63 -8.36 -15.04
C LEU A 32 14.77 -9.23 -15.96
N ASN A 33 15.11 -10.53 -16.10
CA ASN A 33 14.30 -11.46 -16.89
C ASN A 33 12.88 -11.60 -16.34
N ARG A 34 12.72 -11.69 -15.01
CA ARG A 34 11.40 -11.75 -14.37
C ARG A 34 10.64 -10.45 -14.56
N VAL A 35 11.21 -9.32 -14.11
CA VAL A 35 10.48 -8.04 -14.07
C VAL A 35 10.15 -7.52 -15.47
N SER A 36 10.94 -7.86 -16.49
CA SER A 36 10.64 -7.48 -17.88
C SER A 36 9.44 -8.24 -18.46
N LYS A 37 9.16 -9.45 -17.99
CA LYS A 37 8.07 -10.30 -18.47
C LYS A 37 6.82 -10.21 -17.61
N HIS A 38 7.01 -10.18 -16.29
CA HIS A 38 5.94 -10.27 -15.30
C HIS A 38 5.57 -8.90 -14.69
N GLY A 39 6.54 -7.96 -14.68
CA GLY A 39 6.45 -6.75 -13.87
C GLY A 39 6.96 -6.99 -12.45
N GLY A 40 6.96 -5.93 -11.63
CA GLY A 40 7.40 -5.96 -10.24
C GLY A 40 8.35 -4.81 -9.90
N HIS A 41 8.95 -4.88 -8.70
CA HIS A 41 9.90 -3.87 -8.23
C HIS A 41 11.25 -4.02 -8.95
N VAL A 42 11.62 -3.02 -9.74
CA VAL A 42 12.83 -3.04 -10.59
C VAL A 42 14.01 -2.42 -9.86
N GLY A 43 13.95 -1.11 -9.65
CA GLY A 43 15.07 -0.34 -9.07
C GLY A 43 15.52 -0.82 -7.70
N PRO A 44 14.61 -1.09 -6.75
CA PRO A 44 14.98 -1.58 -5.42
C PRO A 44 15.74 -2.91 -5.44
N ASN A 45 15.32 -3.86 -6.28
CA ASN A 45 15.98 -5.15 -6.39
C ASN A 45 17.36 -5.06 -7.05
N LEU A 46 17.48 -4.31 -8.14
CA LEU A 46 18.73 -4.15 -8.86
C LEU A 46 19.80 -3.45 -8.02
N GLY A 47 19.39 -2.48 -7.18
CA GLY A 47 20.29 -1.77 -6.28
C GLY A 47 20.78 -2.59 -5.08
N PHE A 48 20.18 -3.73 -4.78
CA PHE A 48 20.47 -4.51 -3.57
C PHE A 48 21.03 -5.93 -3.87
N VAL A 49 21.42 -6.22 -5.09
CA VAL A 49 21.93 -7.55 -5.50
C VAL A 49 23.21 -7.89 -4.76
N GLU A 50 24.23 -7.05 -4.83
CA GLU A 50 25.55 -7.26 -4.23
C GLU A 50 25.46 -7.40 -2.71
N ALA A 51 24.66 -6.54 -2.08
CA ALA A 51 24.43 -6.59 -0.64
C ALA A 51 23.77 -7.92 -0.22
N THR A 52 22.82 -8.42 -1.00
CA THR A 52 22.19 -9.72 -0.73
C THR A 52 23.17 -10.89 -0.88
N VAL A 53 24.00 -10.88 -1.93
CA VAL A 53 25.06 -11.87 -2.12
C VAL A 53 26.03 -11.87 -0.93
N ALA A 54 26.49 -10.70 -0.51
CA ALA A 54 27.41 -10.54 0.61
C ALA A 54 26.77 -10.97 1.96
N LEU A 55 25.52 -10.63 2.21
CA LEU A 55 24.76 -11.06 3.40
C LEU A 55 24.70 -12.58 3.49
N HIS A 56 24.30 -13.27 2.42
CA HIS A 56 24.22 -14.73 2.40
C HIS A 56 25.59 -15.41 2.41
N TYR A 57 26.62 -14.75 1.92
CA TYR A 57 27.98 -15.26 1.99
C TYR A 57 28.58 -15.17 3.40
N VAL A 58 28.30 -14.10 4.14
CA VAL A 58 28.88 -13.84 5.46
C VAL A 58 28.06 -14.52 6.56
N PHE A 59 26.74 -14.32 6.59
CA PHE A 59 25.88 -14.82 7.64
C PHE A 59 25.41 -16.26 7.38
N ASP A 60 25.11 -17.00 8.45
CA ASP A 60 24.78 -18.43 8.39
C ASP A 60 23.27 -18.65 8.32
N THR A 61 22.62 -18.11 7.28
CA THR A 61 21.19 -18.32 7.04
C THR A 61 20.90 -19.79 6.66
N PRO A 62 19.82 -20.39 7.18
CA PRO A 62 18.68 -19.79 7.89
C PRO A 62 18.86 -19.69 9.42
N LYS A 63 20.00 -20.11 9.98
CA LYS A 63 20.26 -19.97 11.42
C LYS A 63 20.24 -18.50 11.80
N ASP A 64 21.10 -17.67 11.17
CA ASP A 64 21.04 -16.23 11.26
C ASP A 64 19.77 -15.71 10.56
N LYS A 65 19.11 -14.70 11.15
CA LYS A 65 17.80 -14.23 10.69
C LYS A 65 17.92 -12.92 9.92
N LEU A 66 17.42 -12.91 8.68
CA LEU A 66 17.27 -11.71 7.86
C LEU A 66 15.81 -11.26 7.91
N VAL A 67 15.58 -9.98 8.19
CA VAL A 67 14.27 -9.33 8.15
C VAL A 67 14.36 -8.15 7.18
N PHE A 68 13.68 -8.26 6.04
CA PHE A 68 13.66 -7.21 5.03
C PHE A 68 12.49 -6.26 5.28
N ASP A 69 12.76 -4.96 5.31
CA ASP A 69 11.70 -3.94 5.34
C ASP A 69 10.95 -3.90 4.01
N VAL A 70 9.64 -3.77 4.01
CA VAL A 70 8.79 -3.93 2.82
C VAL A 70 8.99 -5.28 2.14
N SER A 71 10.21 -5.74 2.08
CA SER A 71 10.71 -6.92 1.36
C SER A 71 10.59 -6.89 -0.18
N HIS A 72 10.24 -5.75 -0.75
CA HIS A 72 10.15 -5.54 -2.20
C HIS A 72 11.51 -5.61 -2.91
N GLN A 73 12.63 -5.58 -2.18
CA GLN A 73 14.02 -5.77 -2.64
C GLN A 73 14.53 -7.20 -2.40
N SER A 74 13.63 -8.17 -2.10
CA SER A 74 14.01 -9.54 -1.73
C SER A 74 14.17 -10.52 -2.90
N TYR A 75 14.06 -10.07 -4.17
CA TYR A 75 14.21 -10.97 -5.30
C TYR A 75 15.59 -11.64 -5.36
N PRO A 76 16.73 -10.94 -5.13
CA PRO A 76 18.04 -11.58 -5.03
C PRO A 76 18.09 -12.64 -3.92
N HIS A 77 17.48 -12.37 -2.76
CA HIS A 77 17.36 -13.34 -1.67
C HIS A 77 16.63 -14.61 -2.11
N LYS A 78 15.50 -14.48 -2.83
CA LYS A 78 14.76 -15.63 -3.35
C LYS A 78 15.58 -16.45 -4.34
N VAL A 79 16.30 -15.79 -5.25
CA VAL A 79 17.21 -16.46 -6.20
C VAL A 79 18.24 -17.30 -5.45
N LEU A 80 18.89 -16.74 -4.42
CA LEU A 80 19.98 -17.38 -3.67
C LEU A 80 19.51 -18.41 -2.63
N THR A 81 18.21 -18.49 -2.37
CA THR A 81 17.59 -19.46 -1.45
C THR A 81 16.77 -20.54 -2.18
N GLY A 82 17.17 -20.89 -3.41
CA GLY A 82 16.66 -22.03 -4.16
C GLY A 82 15.44 -21.77 -5.04
N ARG A 83 14.98 -20.51 -5.17
CA ARG A 83 13.80 -20.11 -5.95
C ARG A 83 14.16 -19.51 -7.32
N ALA A 84 15.35 -19.80 -7.85
CA ALA A 84 15.82 -19.25 -9.13
C ALA A 84 14.90 -19.57 -10.31
N SER A 85 14.15 -20.70 -10.28
CA SER A 85 13.17 -21.06 -11.33
C SER A 85 12.09 -19.98 -11.53
N GLY A 86 11.63 -19.34 -10.45
CA GLY A 86 10.67 -18.22 -10.52
C GLY A 86 11.21 -16.93 -11.17
N PHE A 87 12.50 -16.93 -11.54
CA PHE A 87 13.17 -15.81 -12.22
C PHE A 87 13.70 -16.17 -13.62
N LEU A 88 13.97 -17.45 -13.83
CA LEU A 88 14.54 -17.97 -15.08
C LEU A 88 13.51 -18.73 -15.93
N GLY A 89 12.46 -19.24 -15.31
CA GLY A 89 11.47 -20.12 -15.89
C GLY A 89 10.44 -19.45 -16.78
N ASN A 90 9.32 -20.13 -16.94
CA ASN A 90 8.16 -19.63 -17.67
C ASN A 90 7.27 -18.71 -16.80
N VAL A 91 6.19 -18.19 -17.37
CA VAL A 91 5.28 -17.25 -16.68
C VAL A 91 4.59 -17.89 -15.48
N ASP A 92 4.24 -19.18 -15.55
CA ASP A 92 3.58 -19.88 -14.43
C ASP A 92 4.51 -20.03 -13.23
N GLU A 93 5.78 -20.37 -13.49
CA GLU A 93 6.82 -20.42 -12.45
C GLU A 93 7.08 -19.03 -11.84
N MET A 94 7.02 -17.96 -12.66
CA MET A 94 7.13 -16.58 -12.19
C MET A 94 5.93 -16.19 -11.32
N ASN A 95 4.72 -16.57 -11.71
CA ASN A 95 3.48 -16.30 -10.97
C ASN A 95 3.46 -17.01 -9.61
N ALA A 96 4.13 -18.16 -9.48
CA ALA A 96 4.20 -18.93 -8.24
C ALA A 96 5.00 -18.21 -7.14
N ILE A 97 5.87 -17.25 -7.50
CA ILE A 97 6.76 -16.55 -6.56
C ILE A 97 6.16 -15.18 -6.21
N SER A 98 5.96 -14.91 -4.92
CA SER A 98 5.52 -13.61 -4.40
C SER A 98 6.53 -12.49 -4.70
N GLY A 99 6.04 -11.27 -4.80
CA GLY A 99 6.85 -10.04 -4.90
C GLY A 99 7.50 -9.63 -3.57
N TYR A 100 7.16 -10.31 -2.48
CA TYR A 100 7.56 -10.00 -1.11
C TYR A 100 8.09 -11.24 -0.40
N SER A 101 8.74 -11.06 0.75
CA SER A 101 9.10 -12.18 1.65
C SER A 101 7.84 -12.92 2.07
N SER A 102 7.84 -14.25 1.98
CA SER A 102 6.67 -15.06 2.27
C SER A 102 7.05 -16.39 2.93
N PRO A 103 6.76 -16.54 4.24
CA PRO A 103 6.95 -17.80 4.95
C PRO A 103 6.11 -18.94 4.39
N THR A 104 4.98 -18.67 3.73
CA THR A 104 4.18 -19.68 3.06
C THR A 104 4.88 -20.24 1.81
N GLU A 105 5.73 -19.43 1.17
CA GLU A 105 6.55 -19.81 0.03
C GLU A 105 7.85 -20.52 0.46
N CYS A 106 8.52 -19.99 1.49
CA CYS A 106 9.79 -20.53 1.98
C CYS A 106 9.99 -20.28 3.48
N PRO A 107 9.38 -21.10 4.37
CA PRO A 107 9.39 -20.88 5.83
C PRO A 107 10.79 -20.98 6.45
N GLU A 108 11.74 -21.57 5.74
CA GLU A 108 13.13 -21.71 6.22
C GLU A 108 13.89 -20.39 6.17
N TYR A 109 13.73 -19.60 5.11
CA TYR A 109 14.51 -18.39 4.85
C TYR A 109 13.71 -17.09 5.01
N ASP A 110 12.39 -17.13 4.81
CA ASP A 110 11.50 -15.98 4.94
C ASP A 110 10.88 -15.99 6.34
N ASN A 111 11.26 -15.04 7.21
CA ASN A 111 10.83 -15.05 8.60
C ASN A 111 9.44 -14.43 8.81
N PHE A 112 9.05 -13.46 7.97
CA PHE A 112 7.80 -12.72 8.07
C PHE A 112 7.22 -12.45 6.68
N GLU A 113 5.89 -12.42 6.61
CA GLU A 113 5.16 -11.80 5.49
C GLU A 113 5.19 -10.30 5.71
N VAL A 114 5.92 -9.56 4.89
CA VAL A 114 6.10 -8.10 5.03
C VAL A 114 5.89 -7.44 3.68
N GLY A 115 5.11 -6.37 3.65
CA GLY A 115 4.88 -5.57 2.45
C GLY A 115 4.76 -4.07 2.75
N HIS A 116 4.38 -3.71 3.99
CA HIS A 116 4.39 -2.33 4.43
C HIS A 116 5.77 -1.92 4.99
N THR A 117 6.08 -0.64 4.87
CA THR A 117 7.36 -0.05 5.27
C THR A 117 7.55 0.06 6.78
N SER A 118 8.79 0.29 7.21
CA SER A 118 9.17 0.76 8.55
C SER A 118 9.09 -0.28 9.68
N THR A 119 8.73 -1.54 9.38
CA THR A 119 8.45 -2.58 10.39
C THR A 119 9.63 -3.49 10.69
N SER A 120 10.65 -3.56 9.80
CA SER A 120 11.71 -4.57 9.88
C SER A 120 12.52 -4.50 11.15
N VAL A 121 12.84 -3.30 11.64
CA VAL A 121 13.63 -3.11 12.87
C VAL A 121 12.83 -3.60 14.07
N SER A 122 11.55 -3.23 14.18
CA SER A 122 10.66 -3.68 15.26
C SER A 122 10.49 -5.21 15.27
N LEU A 123 10.30 -5.83 14.11
CA LEU A 123 10.24 -7.29 14.00
C LEU A 123 11.57 -7.96 14.39
N ALA A 124 12.70 -7.35 14.02
CA ALA A 124 14.02 -7.84 14.37
C ALA A 124 14.31 -7.69 15.86
N THR A 125 13.88 -6.62 16.54
CA THR A 125 14.01 -6.50 18.01
C THR A 125 13.25 -7.61 18.74
N GLY A 126 12.07 -8.00 18.23
CA GLY A 126 11.33 -9.15 18.75
C GLY A 126 12.12 -10.47 18.64
N LEU A 127 12.74 -10.74 17.48
CA LEU A 127 13.61 -11.90 17.29
C LEU A 127 14.86 -11.82 18.18
N GLN A 128 15.46 -10.63 18.30
CA GLN A 128 16.60 -10.37 19.18
C GLN A 128 16.27 -10.69 20.64
N LYS A 129 15.14 -10.22 21.13
CA LYS A 129 14.66 -10.50 22.48
C LYS A 129 14.42 -11.99 22.71
N ALA A 130 13.83 -12.67 21.72
CA ALA A 130 13.62 -14.12 21.79
C ALA A 130 14.94 -14.90 21.82
N ARG A 131 15.94 -14.51 21.03
CA ARG A 131 17.29 -15.05 21.06
C ARG A 131 17.93 -14.89 22.44
N ASP A 132 17.86 -13.69 22.99
CA ASP A 132 18.50 -13.35 24.28
C ASP A 132 17.89 -14.14 25.43
N ILE A 133 16.56 -14.29 25.48
CA ILE A 133 15.86 -15.09 26.48
C ILE A 133 16.21 -16.58 26.35
N LYS A 134 16.30 -17.10 25.13
CA LYS A 134 16.67 -18.50 24.87
C LYS A 134 18.17 -18.77 25.10
N GLY A 135 19.01 -17.73 25.15
CA GLY A 135 20.46 -17.84 25.25
C GLY A 135 21.13 -18.39 24.00
N THR A 136 20.46 -18.31 22.84
CA THR A 136 21.02 -18.70 21.55
C THR A 136 21.95 -17.61 20.99
N LYS A 137 22.65 -17.88 19.86
CA LYS A 137 23.77 -17.03 19.39
C LYS A 137 23.68 -16.61 17.93
N GLU A 138 22.53 -16.84 17.29
CA GLU A 138 22.31 -16.39 15.91
C GLU A 138 22.39 -14.87 15.77
N ASN A 139 22.87 -14.40 14.61
CA ASN A 139 22.77 -13.00 14.25
C ASN A 139 21.33 -12.66 13.84
N ILE A 140 20.86 -11.49 14.29
CA ILE A 140 19.58 -10.93 13.85
C ILE A 140 19.89 -9.68 13.04
N ILE A 141 19.47 -9.68 11.78
CA ILE A 141 19.80 -8.64 10.81
C ILE A 141 18.50 -8.05 10.25
N ALA A 142 18.25 -6.77 10.51
CA ALA A 142 17.22 -5.99 9.85
C ALA A 142 17.82 -5.28 8.63
N VAL A 143 17.12 -5.32 7.50
CA VAL A 143 17.47 -4.55 6.30
C VAL A 143 16.38 -3.51 6.09
N ILE A 144 16.72 -2.23 6.13
CA ILE A 144 15.79 -1.12 5.97
C ILE A 144 16.30 -0.14 4.91
N GLY A 145 15.42 0.27 3.98
CA GLY A 145 15.73 1.34 3.02
C GLY A 145 15.65 2.72 3.67
N ASP A 146 16.39 3.67 3.12
CA ASP A 146 16.36 5.07 3.54
C ASP A 146 14.94 5.66 3.54
N GLY A 147 14.13 5.38 2.50
CA GLY A 147 12.73 5.83 2.43
C GLY A 147 11.88 5.38 3.61
N SER A 148 12.09 4.16 4.10
CA SER A 148 11.34 3.59 5.22
C SER A 148 11.73 4.17 6.59
N LEU A 149 12.88 4.83 6.71
CA LEU A 149 13.30 5.49 7.95
C LEU A 149 12.43 6.68 8.34
N SER A 150 11.58 7.21 7.45
CA SER A 150 10.65 8.30 7.79
C SER A 150 9.41 7.86 8.55
N GLY A 151 9.10 6.56 8.60
CA GLY A 151 7.94 6.05 9.32
C GLY A 151 8.13 6.02 10.84
N GLY A 152 7.07 6.30 11.60
CA GLY A 152 7.10 6.35 13.06
C GLY A 152 7.59 5.04 13.68
N GLU A 153 7.08 3.89 13.21
CA GLU A 153 7.50 2.57 13.71
C GLU A 153 8.99 2.28 13.52
N ALA A 154 9.63 2.84 12.46
CA ALA A 154 11.07 2.71 12.30
C ALA A 154 11.85 3.45 13.40
N PHE A 155 11.37 4.64 13.82
CA PHE A 155 11.94 5.36 14.96
C PHE A 155 11.75 4.60 16.25
N GLU A 156 10.55 4.08 16.53
CA GLU A 156 10.25 3.26 17.70
C GLU A 156 11.12 1.99 17.73
N GLY A 157 11.25 1.31 16.60
CA GLY A 157 12.09 0.12 16.46
C GLY A 157 13.58 0.40 16.67
N LEU A 158 14.09 1.55 16.20
CA LEU A 158 15.48 1.96 16.44
C LEU A 158 15.72 2.35 17.91
N ASP A 159 14.77 3.03 18.54
CA ASP A 159 14.84 3.37 19.96
C ASP A 159 14.93 2.09 20.83
N GLU A 160 14.02 1.14 20.60
CA GLU A 160 14.04 -0.16 21.30
C GLU A 160 15.29 -0.97 20.98
N ALA A 161 15.77 -1.01 19.74
CA ALA A 161 17.00 -1.72 19.36
C ALA A 161 18.23 -1.18 20.12
N SER A 162 18.27 0.12 20.35
CA SER A 162 19.30 0.78 21.16
C SER A 162 19.21 0.39 22.63
N GLU A 163 18.00 0.42 23.22
CA GLU A 163 17.74 0.08 24.62
C GLU A 163 18.04 -1.39 24.94
N LEU A 164 17.77 -2.32 24.02
CA LEU A 164 18.09 -3.74 24.20
C LEU A 164 19.58 -3.97 24.50
N GLY A 165 20.47 -3.12 23.97
CA GLY A 165 21.90 -3.12 24.28
C GLY A 165 22.66 -4.37 23.84
N THR A 166 22.04 -5.27 23.08
CA THR A 166 22.60 -6.54 22.60
C THR A 166 22.82 -6.52 21.08
N GLY A 167 23.55 -7.49 20.56
CA GLY A 167 24.02 -7.49 19.17
C GLY A 167 22.91 -7.71 18.14
N ILE A 168 22.21 -6.66 17.75
CA ILE A 168 21.38 -6.59 16.55
C ILE A 168 22.14 -5.83 15.46
N ILE A 169 21.99 -6.24 14.21
CA ILE A 169 22.61 -5.59 13.05
C ILE A 169 21.51 -4.96 12.21
N ILE A 170 21.61 -3.66 11.96
CA ILE A 170 20.66 -2.91 11.13
C ILE A 170 21.41 -2.42 9.89
N VAL A 171 21.06 -2.98 8.74
CA VAL A 171 21.61 -2.57 7.44
C VAL A 171 20.70 -1.49 6.86
N VAL A 172 21.20 -0.26 6.86
CA VAL A 172 20.53 0.88 6.21
C VAL A 172 20.99 0.94 4.77
N ASN A 173 20.08 0.62 3.85
CA ASN A 173 20.30 0.72 2.40
C ASN A 173 19.90 2.11 1.93
N ASP A 174 20.88 3.01 1.83
CA ASP A 174 20.69 4.39 1.39
C ASP A 174 21.01 4.52 -0.11
N ASN A 175 19.99 4.83 -0.90
CA ASN A 175 20.13 5.07 -2.34
C ASN A 175 19.54 6.44 -2.76
N GLU A 176 19.30 7.30 -1.79
CA GLU A 176 18.79 8.66 -1.94
C GLU A 176 17.38 8.75 -2.53
N MET A 177 16.63 7.64 -2.48
CA MET A 177 15.29 7.57 -3.07
C MET A 177 14.34 6.71 -2.23
N SER A 178 13.16 7.26 -1.98
CA SER A 178 11.96 6.49 -1.65
C SER A 178 11.31 5.94 -2.94
N ILE A 179 9.98 5.95 -3.07
CA ILE A 179 9.34 5.84 -4.40
C ILE A 179 9.70 7.08 -5.21
N ALA A 180 9.35 8.27 -4.71
CA ALA A 180 9.78 9.57 -5.18
C ALA A 180 11.00 10.06 -4.37
N GLU A 181 11.34 11.35 -4.46
CA GLU A 181 12.36 11.97 -3.61
C GLU A 181 12.00 11.86 -2.12
N PRO A 182 12.97 11.60 -1.23
CA PRO A 182 12.71 11.50 0.20
C PRO A 182 12.49 12.88 0.84
N HIS A 183 11.55 12.94 1.79
CA HIS A 183 11.22 14.14 2.56
C HIS A 183 11.41 13.90 4.05
N GLY A 184 12.05 14.85 4.75
CA GLY A 184 12.27 14.80 6.19
C GLY A 184 13.68 15.23 6.62
N GLY A 185 13.81 15.59 7.89
CA GLY A 185 15.08 16.09 8.46
C GLY A 185 16.19 15.04 8.51
N ILE A 186 15.82 13.74 8.63
CA ILE A 186 16.77 12.63 8.68
C ILE A 186 17.63 12.53 7.41
N TYR A 187 17.06 12.86 6.24
CA TYR A 187 17.77 12.78 4.96
C TYR A 187 18.90 13.80 4.81
N LYS A 188 18.83 14.91 5.55
CA LYS A 188 19.97 15.85 5.67
C LYS A 188 21.13 15.17 6.38
N ASN A 189 20.84 14.44 7.47
CA ASN A 189 21.87 13.73 8.21
C ASN A 189 22.45 12.57 7.40
N LEU A 190 21.61 11.78 6.69
CA LEU A 190 22.11 10.72 5.80
C LEU A 190 23.03 11.28 4.71
N ARG A 191 22.66 12.41 4.09
CA ARG A 191 23.52 13.11 3.13
C ARG A 191 24.84 13.55 3.76
N ASP A 192 24.83 14.20 4.93
CA ASP A 192 26.04 14.64 5.61
C ASP A 192 26.94 13.45 5.96
N LEU A 193 26.36 12.30 6.30
CA LEU A 193 27.07 11.05 6.54
C LEU A 193 27.70 10.50 5.26
N ARG A 194 27.02 10.52 4.11
CA ARG A 194 27.58 10.14 2.81
C ARG A 194 28.72 11.07 2.42
N GLU A 195 28.48 12.38 2.39
CA GLU A 195 29.48 13.40 1.99
C GLU A 195 30.74 13.38 2.88
N SER A 196 30.62 12.97 4.15
CA SER A 196 31.74 12.86 5.07
C SER A 196 32.35 11.46 5.16
N ASN A 197 31.94 10.51 4.32
CA ASN A 197 32.34 9.09 4.43
C ASN A 197 32.13 8.55 5.87
N GLY A 198 30.95 8.81 6.42
CA GLY A 198 30.55 8.38 7.76
C GLY A 198 31.18 9.13 8.94
N GLN A 199 31.95 10.21 8.69
CA GLN A 199 32.72 10.93 9.71
C GLN A 199 32.02 12.18 10.25
N CYS A 200 30.79 12.47 9.81
CA CYS A 200 30.03 13.61 10.30
C CYS A 200 29.89 13.59 11.82
N ASN A 201 30.16 14.75 12.45
CA ASN A 201 30.03 14.89 13.91
C ASN A 201 28.57 14.76 14.40
N HIS A 202 27.60 15.02 13.52
CA HIS A 202 26.18 14.93 13.79
C HIS A 202 25.61 13.59 13.32
N ASN A 203 26.17 12.48 13.77
CA ASN A 203 25.70 11.15 13.43
C ASN A 203 24.53 10.76 14.34
N TRP A 204 23.32 10.76 13.78
CA TRP A 204 22.09 10.44 14.46
C TRP A 204 22.09 9.02 15.08
N PHE A 205 22.62 8.01 14.38
CA PHE A 205 22.69 6.65 14.89
C PHE A 205 23.63 6.55 16.11
N LYS A 206 24.78 7.21 16.04
CA LYS A 206 25.71 7.26 17.19
C LYS A 206 25.12 8.01 18.39
N ALA A 207 24.32 9.05 18.15
CA ALA A 207 23.65 9.78 19.22
C ALA A 207 22.64 8.91 20.00
N TRP A 208 22.10 7.88 19.36
CA TRP A 208 21.22 6.88 19.99
C TRP A 208 21.96 5.68 20.59
N GLY A 209 23.30 5.65 20.52
CA GLY A 209 24.11 4.60 21.15
C GLY A 209 24.49 3.43 20.24
N PHE A 210 24.19 3.49 18.95
CA PHE A 210 24.62 2.45 18.01
C PHE A 210 26.13 2.52 17.72
N GLU A 211 26.77 1.37 17.62
CA GLU A 211 27.98 1.26 16.81
C GLU A 211 27.61 1.52 15.34
N TYR A 212 28.46 2.26 14.63
CA TYR A 212 28.14 2.70 13.28
C TYR A 212 29.28 2.41 12.31
N LYS A 213 28.94 1.79 11.20
CA LYS A 213 29.82 1.54 10.05
C LYS A 213 29.21 2.17 8.82
N TYR A 214 30.03 2.82 8.00
CA TYR A 214 29.65 3.36 6.71
C TYR A 214 30.42 2.67 5.59
N LEU A 215 29.77 2.45 4.45
CA LEU A 215 30.36 1.93 3.22
C LEU A 215 29.80 2.71 2.02
N GLU A 216 30.69 3.44 1.34
CA GLU A 216 30.36 4.19 0.11
C GLU A 216 30.11 3.25 -1.07
N GLU A 217 30.94 2.21 -1.22
CA GLU A 217 30.88 1.28 -2.34
C GLU A 217 29.85 0.15 -2.09
N GLY A 218 28.58 0.54 -1.87
CA GLY A 218 27.48 -0.39 -1.52
C GLY A 218 27.05 -1.35 -2.65
N ASN A 219 27.61 -1.24 -3.84
CA ASN A 219 27.47 -2.19 -4.95
C ASN A 219 28.77 -2.97 -5.25
N ASP A 220 29.74 -2.98 -4.33
CA ASP A 220 30.95 -3.81 -4.42
C ASP A 220 30.84 -5.02 -3.48
N VAL A 221 30.76 -6.23 -4.04
CA VAL A 221 30.61 -7.49 -3.29
C VAL A 221 31.73 -7.69 -2.28
N GLU A 222 32.99 -7.38 -2.64
CA GLU A 222 34.15 -7.61 -1.77
C GLU A 222 34.14 -6.66 -0.57
N LYS A 223 33.87 -5.38 -0.80
CA LYS A 223 33.72 -4.37 0.25
C LYS A 223 32.56 -4.64 1.18
N LEU A 224 31.44 -5.10 0.64
CA LEU A 224 30.27 -5.51 1.43
C LEU A 224 30.60 -6.72 2.32
N ILE A 225 31.33 -7.71 1.80
CA ILE A 225 31.79 -8.86 2.59
C ILE A 225 32.73 -8.40 3.74
N GLU A 226 33.65 -7.47 3.47
CA GLU A 226 34.54 -6.93 4.50
C GLU A 226 33.74 -6.26 5.64
N VAL A 227 32.81 -5.36 5.31
CA VAL A 227 32.03 -4.65 6.33
C VAL A 227 31.10 -5.59 7.11
N PHE A 228 30.42 -6.52 6.45
CA PHE A 228 29.55 -7.47 7.15
C PHE A 228 30.34 -8.45 8.04
N ARG A 229 31.52 -8.90 7.62
CA ARG A 229 32.41 -9.68 8.49
C ARG A 229 32.85 -8.92 9.74
N SER A 230 33.04 -7.60 9.63
CA SER A 230 33.46 -6.76 10.75
C SER A 230 32.39 -6.60 11.83
N VAL A 231 31.13 -6.93 11.53
CA VAL A 231 29.99 -6.82 12.45
C VAL A 231 29.32 -8.16 12.78
N LYS A 232 29.75 -9.25 12.12
CA LYS A 232 29.25 -10.59 12.44
C LYS A 232 29.55 -10.92 13.91
N ASP A 233 28.57 -11.52 14.59
CA ASP A 233 28.65 -11.89 16.01
C ASP A 233 28.88 -10.69 16.94
N THR A 234 28.49 -9.48 16.53
CA THR A 234 28.54 -8.30 17.40
C THR A 234 27.72 -8.51 18.67
N ASN A 235 28.18 -7.92 19.77
CA ASN A 235 27.48 -7.91 21.04
C ASN A 235 26.82 -6.56 21.38
N LYS A 236 26.86 -5.63 20.44
CA LYS A 236 26.26 -4.28 20.56
C LYS A 236 25.32 -4.00 19.41
N PRO A 237 24.27 -3.20 19.60
CA PRO A 237 23.45 -2.74 18.48
C PRO A 237 24.31 -1.96 17.49
N THR A 238 24.27 -2.41 16.24
CA THR A 238 25.18 -1.93 15.20
C THR A 238 24.41 -1.55 13.93
N VAL A 239 24.64 -0.33 13.44
CA VAL A 239 24.16 0.12 12.15
C VAL A 239 25.27 0.01 11.10
N VAL A 240 24.95 -0.66 10.02
CA VAL A 240 25.78 -0.70 8.79
C VAL A 240 25.06 0.12 7.73
N HIS A 241 25.51 1.33 7.48
CA HIS A 241 24.97 2.25 6.48
C HIS A 241 25.72 2.05 5.17
N ILE A 242 25.06 1.51 4.15
CA ILE A 242 25.61 1.27 2.83
C ILE A 242 25.00 2.24 1.82
N HIS A 243 25.82 2.87 0.99
CA HIS A 243 25.38 3.73 -0.10
C HIS A 243 25.31 2.91 -1.39
N THR A 244 24.11 2.75 -1.96
CA THR A 244 23.86 1.94 -3.15
C THR A 244 23.25 2.75 -4.27
N GLU A 245 23.36 2.26 -5.50
CA GLU A 245 22.71 2.86 -6.67
C GLU A 245 21.39 2.15 -6.98
N LYS A 246 20.25 2.85 -6.78
CA LYS A 246 18.94 2.32 -7.16
C LYS A 246 18.88 2.08 -8.67
N GLY A 247 18.57 0.84 -9.07
CA GLY A 247 18.54 0.46 -10.49
C GLY A 247 19.89 0.01 -11.06
N HIS A 248 20.90 -0.23 -10.21
CA HIS A 248 22.27 -0.59 -10.60
C HIS A 248 22.34 -1.67 -11.68
N GLY A 249 23.11 -1.39 -12.74
CA GLY A 249 23.28 -2.28 -13.87
C GLY A 249 22.17 -2.28 -14.93
N PHE A 250 21.20 -1.34 -14.83
CA PHE A 250 20.15 -1.11 -15.83
C PHE A 250 19.95 0.39 -16.05
N SER A 251 20.57 0.96 -17.09
CA SER A 251 20.60 2.41 -17.32
C SER A 251 19.26 3.11 -17.26
N PRO A 252 18.16 2.57 -17.85
CA PRO A 252 16.85 3.25 -17.74
C PRO A 252 16.38 3.44 -16.29
N ALA A 253 16.70 2.49 -15.39
CA ALA A 253 16.30 2.57 -13.98
C ALA A 253 17.22 3.51 -13.18
N VAL A 254 18.47 3.63 -13.55
CA VAL A 254 19.41 4.59 -12.94
C VAL A 254 19.05 6.03 -13.34
N GLU A 255 18.69 6.25 -14.61
CA GLU A 255 18.35 7.58 -15.15
C GLU A 255 17.00 8.11 -14.65
N ASN A 256 16.04 7.22 -14.36
CA ASN A 256 14.72 7.60 -13.85
C ASN A 256 14.28 6.71 -12.70
N LYS A 257 14.86 6.93 -11.53
CA LYS A 257 14.69 6.10 -10.32
C LYS A 257 13.23 6.01 -9.84
N GLU A 258 12.43 7.08 -10.01
CA GLU A 258 11.01 7.12 -9.63
C GLU A 258 10.18 6.24 -10.56
N ALA A 259 10.28 6.42 -11.87
CA ALA A 259 9.51 5.67 -12.85
C ALA A 259 9.85 4.17 -12.88
N TRP A 260 11.02 3.79 -12.35
CA TRP A 260 11.51 2.42 -12.28
C TRP A 260 11.48 1.83 -10.86
N HIS A 261 10.79 2.47 -9.92
CA HIS A 261 10.55 1.86 -8.63
C HIS A 261 9.76 0.55 -8.78
N TYR A 262 8.62 0.63 -9.51
CA TYR A 262 7.82 -0.53 -9.93
C TYR A 262 7.63 -0.50 -11.45
N GLY A 263 7.81 -1.63 -12.12
CA GLY A 263 7.66 -1.76 -13.57
C GLY A 263 6.55 -2.73 -13.95
N MET A 264 5.71 -2.32 -14.92
CA MET A 264 4.92 -3.26 -15.71
C MET A 264 5.84 -3.91 -16.77
N PRO A 265 5.47 -5.03 -17.41
CA PRO A 265 6.29 -5.66 -18.44
C PRO A 265 6.87 -4.67 -19.47
N PHE A 266 8.13 -4.86 -19.82
CA PHE A 266 8.89 -3.97 -20.68
C PHE A 266 9.95 -4.74 -21.50
N ASN A 267 10.52 -4.11 -22.54
CA ASN A 267 11.64 -4.67 -23.27
C ASN A 267 12.92 -4.58 -22.41
N LYS A 268 13.52 -5.72 -22.10
CA LYS A 268 14.71 -5.81 -21.25
C LYS A 268 15.94 -5.09 -21.83
N GLU A 269 16.05 -4.96 -23.16
CA GLU A 269 17.24 -4.42 -23.82
C GLU A 269 17.34 -2.88 -23.71
N ASP A 270 16.21 -2.19 -23.79
CA ASP A 270 16.16 -0.73 -23.85
C ASP A 270 15.19 -0.08 -22.86
N GLY A 271 14.44 -0.89 -22.08
CA GLY A 271 13.44 -0.40 -21.14
C GLY A 271 12.15 0.12 -21.80
N SER A 272 12.00 -0.01 -23.11
CA SER A 272 10.79 0.45 -23.80
C SER A 272 9.56 -0.33 -23.32
N ARG A 273 8.45 0.37 -23.14
CA ARG A 273 7.19 -0.21 -22.71
C ARG A 273 6.23 -0.30 -23.87
N PRO A 274 5.41 -1.37 -23.95
CA PRO A 274 4.35 -1.43 -24.94
C PRO A 274 3.44 -0.19 -24.85
N GLU A 275 3.09 0.38 -25.99
CA GLU A 275 2.06 1.42 -26.03
C GLU A 275 0.77 0.86 -25.43
N ARG A 276 0.21 1.58 -24.48
CA ARG A 276 -1.11 1.28 -23.90
C ARG A 276 -2.06 2.38 -24.31
N PRO A 277 -3.33 2.04 -24.56
CA PRO A 277 -4.34 3.07 -24.68
C PRO A 277 -4.28 3.97 -23.44
N THR A 278 -4.21 5.27 -23.65
CA THR A 278 -4.37 6.25 -22.57
C THR A 278 -5.82 6.16 -22.10
N THR A 279 -6.03 5.45 -21.00
CA THR A 279 -7.31 5.45 -20.31
C THR A 279 -7.29 6.59 -19.28
N GLU A 280 -8.40 7.29 -19.19
CA GLU A 280 -8.62 8.30 -18.16
C GLU A 280 -8.49 7.66 -16.77
N SER A 281 -7.85 8.34 -15.84
CA SER A 281 -7.68 7.87 -14.47
C SER A 281 -8.05 8.94 -13.45
N TYR A 282 -8.57 8.52 -12.30
CA TYR A 282 -8.91 9.44 -11.21
C TYR A 282 -7.68 10.18 -10.70
N GLU A 283 -6.51 9.56 -10.67
CA GLU A 283 -5.27 10.19 -10.22
C GLU A 283 -4.91 11.39 -11.11
N GLN A 284 -4.99 11.22 -12.44
CA GLN A 284 -4.73 12.29 -13.39
C GLN A 284 -5.77 13.41 -13.27
N LEU A 285 -7.05 13.05 -13.28
CA LEU A 285 -8.15 14.00 -13.15
C LEU A 285 -8.07 14.79 -11.84
N LEU A 286 -7.75 14.11 -10.73
CA LEU A 286 -7.62 14.72 -9.41
C LEU A 286 -6.50 15.76 -9.38
N SER A 287 -5.31 15.39 -9.83
CA SER A 287 -4.17 16.33 -9.83
C SER A 287 -4.41 17.54 -10.72
N ASP A 288 -5.00 17.35 -11.91
CA ASP A 288 -5.33 18.45 -12.82
C ASP A 288 -6.39 19.37 -12.21
N TRP A 289 -7.41 18.80 -11.56
CA TRP A 289 -8.44 19.56 -10.85
C TRP A 289 -7.87 20.34 -9.67
N LEU A 290 -7.05 19.69 -8.81
CA LEU A 290 -6.42 20.34 -7.66
C LEU A 290 -5.53 21.50 -8.09
N LEU A 291 -4.68 21.31 -9.10
CA LEU A 291 -3.82 22.38 -9.63
C LEU A 291 -4.62 23.58 -10.15
N LYS A 292 -5.76 23.32 -10.80
CA LYS A 292 -6.65 24.38 -11.26
C LYS A 292 -7.26 25.16 -10.10
N GLU A 293 -7.76 24.48 -9.06
CA GLU A 293 -8.36 25.11 -7.90
C GLU A 293 -7.32 25.87 -7.04
N MET A 294 -6.11 25.34 -6.88
CA MET A 294 -4.99 25.98 -6.16
C MET A 294 -4.56 27.32 -6.74
N LYS A 295 -4.78 27.54 -8.05
CA LYS A 295 -4.53 28.85 -8.69
C LYS A 295 -5.46 29.93 -8.13
N GLN A 296 -6.67 29.56 -7.73
CA GLN A 296 -7.71 30.46 -7.23
C GLN A 296 -7.78 30.48 -5.70
N ASP A 297 -7.51 29.36 -5.03
CA ASP A 297 -7.54 29.21 -3.58
C ASP A 297 -6.15 28.88 -3.03
N LYS A 298 -5.53 29.86 -2.37
CA LYS A 298 -4.20 29.69 -1.76
C LYS A 298 -4.22 28.90 -0.44
N THR A 299 -5.41 28.62 0.09
CA THR A 299 -5.58 27.80 1.30
C THR A 299 -5.69 26.30 0.99
N LEU A 300 -5.93 25.92 -0.26
CA LEU A 300 -6.02 24.53 -0.70
C LEU A 300 -4.62 23.89 -0.76
N VAL A 301 -4.44 22.77 -0.07
CA VAL A 301 -3.17 22.06 0.01
C VAL A 301 -3.39 20.58 -0.30
N ALA A 302 -2.65 20.02 -1.26
CA ALA A 302 -2.58 18.59 -1.48
C ALA A 302 -1.50 17.97 -0.60
N VAL A 303 -1.83 16.88 0.09
CA VAL A 303 -0.91 16.17 0.97
C VAL A 303 -0.76 14.72 0.50
N THR A 304 0.48 14.21 0.49
CA THR A 304 0.80 12.81 0.20
C THR A 304 1.78 12.27 1.24
N ALA A 305 1.88 10.96 1.36
CA ALA A 305 2.79 10.28 2.28
C ALA A 305 3.66 9.28 1.51
N GLY A 306 4.74 9.77 0.89
CA GLY A 306 5.69 8.96 0.11
C GLY A 306 5.14 8.40 -1.21
N THR A 307 3.88 8.67 -1.53
CA THR A 307 3.18 8.17 -2.72
C THR A 307 2.48 9.29 -3.49
N PRO A 308 3.19 10.29 -4.04
CA PRO A 308 2.56 11.38 -4.77
C PRO A 308 1.79 10.90 -6.00
N SER A 309 2.12 9.74 -6.56
CA SER A 309 1.38 9.07 -7.63
C SER A 309 -0.05 8.70 -7.26
N ALA A 310 -0.36 8.44 -5.97
CA ALA A 310 -1.72 8.18 -5.50
C ALA A 310 -2.69 9.33 -5.78
N ALA A 311 -2.17 10.55 -5.82
CA ALA A 311 -2.90 11.77 -6.18
C ALA A 311 -2.57 12.27 -7.59
N GLY A 312 -1.81 11.51 -8.39
CA GLY A 312 -1.42 11.88 -9.76
C GLY A 312 -0.40 13.01 -9.86
N PHE A 313 0.32 13.35 -8.78
CA PHE A 313 1.34 14.39 -8.79
C PHE A 313 2.66 13.88 -9.35
N THR A 314 2.88 14.10 -10.65
CA THR A 314 4.20 13.91 -11.30
C THR A 314 5.21 14.94 -10.77
N PRO A 315 6.54 14.75 -11.01
CA PRO A 315 7.54 15.76 -10.64
C PRO A 315 7.21 17.17 -11.15
N GLU A 316 6.68 17.29 -12.38
CA GLU A 316 6.29 18.57 -12.98
C GLU A 316 5.09 19.19 -12.25
N LYS A 317 4.07 18.39 -11.92
CA LYS A 317 2.89 18.82 -11.19
C LYS A 317 3.22 19.21 -9.75
N ARG A 318 4.14 18.48 -9.09
CA ARG A 318 4.67 18.86 -7.76
C ARG A 318 5.36 20.24 -7.81
N LYS A 319 6.18 20.47 -8.84
CA LYS A 319 6.83 21.76 -9.06
C LYS A 319 5.82 22.88 -9.35
N GLU A 320 4.77 22.62 -10.14
CA GLU A 320 3.70 23.59 -10.43
C GLU A 320 2.91 23.95 -9.16
N ALA A 321 2.57 22.97 -8.34
CA ALA A 321 1.86 23.19 -7.08
C ALA A 321 2.70 23.97 -6.04
N GLY A 322 4.02 23.79 -6.06
CA GLY A 322 4.94 24.46 -5.15
C GLY A 322 4.59 24.20 -3.68
N ALA A 323 4.45 25.27 -2.88
CA ALA A 323 4.13 25.13 -1.45
C ALA A 323 2.72 24.57 -1.15
N GLN A 324 1.86 24.45 -2.14
CA GLN A 324 0.52 23.85 -1.99
C GLN A 324 0.51 22.32 -2.20
N HIS A 325 1.65 21.69 -2.52
CA HIS A 325 1.84 20.25 -2.43
C HIS A 325 2.84 19.94 -1.30
N VAL A 326 2.45 19.04 -0.40
CA VAL A 326 3.28 18.61 0.72
C VAL A 326 3.36 17.08 0.69
N ASP A 327 4.57 16.54 0.54
CA ASP A 327 4.84 15.14 0.79
C ASP A 327 5.55 15.01 2.15
N VAL A 328 5.00 14.19 3.04
CA VAL A 328 5.55 14.01 4.41
C VAL A 328 6.56 12.86 4.49
N GLY A 329 6.90 12.23 3.37
CA GLY A 329 7.62 10.96 3.35
C GLY A 329 6.67 9.80 3.67
N ILE A 330 7.20 8.60 3.88
CA ILE A 330 6.39 7.44 4.25
C ILE A 330 6.03 7.56 5.75
N ALA A 331 5.05 8.41 6.05
CA ALA A 331 4.65 8.77 7.40
C ALA A 331 3.15 9.15 7.43
N GLU A 332 2.30 8.16 7.25
CA GLU A 332 0.85 8.34 7.13
C GLU A 332 0.25 8.91 8.42
N GLU A 333 0.74 8.51 9.59
CA GLU A 333 0.31 9.01 10.89
C GLU A 333 0.61 10.52 11.02
N GLN A 334 1.79 10.94 10.58
CA GLN A 334 2.18 12.36 10.50
C GLN A 334 1.29 13.12 9.51
N ALA A 335 0.92 12.50 8.37
CA ALA A 335 0.02 13.13 7.41
C ALA A 335 -1.31 13.50 8.04
N VAL A 336 -1.94 12.58 8.80
CA VAL A 336 -3.23 12.84 9.47
C VAL A 336 -3.11 13.93 10.53
N ALA A 337 -2.13 13.85 11.41
CA ALA A 337 -1.91 14.89 12.43
C ALA A 337 -1.64 16.25 11.79
N MET A 338 -0.85 16.28 10.70
CA MET A 338 -0.51 17.51 9.98
C MET A 338 -1.73 18.13 9.28
N ILE A 339 -2.58 17.33 8.59
CA ILE A 339 -3.79 17.89 7.96
C ILE A 339 -4.78 18.41 9.00
N SER A 340 -4.86 17.79 10.17
CA SER A 340 -5.64 18.31 11.30
C SER A 340 -5.13 19.69 11.74
N GLY A 341 -3.80 19.82 11.92
CA GLY A 341 -3.17 21.09 12.24
C GLY A 341 -3.35 22.16 11.15
N MET A 342 -3.23 21.78 9.87
CA MET A 342 -3.47 22.65 8.72
C MET A 342 -4.91 23.18 8.70
N ALA A 343 -5.90 22.29 8.88
CA ALA A 343 -7.31 22.68 8.92
C ALA A 343 -7.58 23.61 10.10
N LYS A 344 -7.02 23.32 11.28
CA LYS A 344 -7.12 24.21 12.45
C LYS A 344 -6.49 25.56 12.22
N GLY A 345 -5.43 25.62 11.40
CA GLY A 345 -4.74 26.85 10.98
C GLY A 345 -5.45 27.61 9.84
N GLY A 346 -6.62 27.13 9.37
CA GLY A 346 -7.42 27.79 8.34
C GLY A 346 -7.06 27.41 6.89
N LEU A 347 -6.24 26.36 6.70
CA LEU A 347 -6.01 25.75 5.38
C LEU A 347 -7.09 24.72 5.06
N ARG A 348 -7.15 24.31 3.81
CA ARG A 348 -8.05 23.28 3.27
C ARG A 348 -7.23 22.10 2.74
N PRO A 349 -6.75 21.22 3.63
CA PRO A 349 -5.92 20.10 3.22
C PRO A 349 -6.74 18.96 2.62
N VAL A 350 -6.20 18.37 1.56
CA VAL A 350 -6.69 17.15 0.90
C VAL A 350 -5.56 16.14 0.90
N TRP A 351 -5.66 15.13 1.76
CA TRP A 351 -4.71 14.01 1.79
C TRP A 351 -5.23 12.87 0.91
N THR A 352 -4.39 12.40 -0.01
CA THR A 352 -4.72 11.25 -0.86
C THR A 352 -3.81 10.06 -0.50
N VAL A 353 -4.43 8.92 -0.22
CA VAL A 353 -3.74 7.73 0.29
C VAL A 353 -4.38 6.44 -0.25
N PHE A 354 -3.56 5.40 -0.46
CA PHE A 354 -4.05 4.07 -0.80
C PHE A 354 -4.82 3.44 0.36
N SER A 355 -5.90 2.73 0.04
CA SER A 355 -6.75 2.02 1.00
C SER A 355 -5.97 1.09 1.94
N THR A 356 -4.91 0.44 1.46
CA THR A 356 -4.06 -0.40 2.30
C THR A 356 -3.21 0.41 3.29
N PHE A 357 -2.69 1.59 2.89
CA PHE A 357 -1.79 2.38 3.74
C PHE A 357 -2.50 3.21 4.81
N ILE A 358 -3.76 3.59 4.58
CA ILE A 358 -4.56 4.31 5.58
C ILE A 358 -4.77 3.48 6.87
N GLN A 359 -4.58 2.17 6.81
CA GLN A 359 -4.73 1.28 7.96
C GLN A 359 -3.85 1.66 9.16
N ARG A 360 -2.70 2.29 8.93
CA ARG A 360 -1.79 2.76 9.99
C ARG A 360 -2.35 3.90 10.82
N THR A 361 -3.37 4.59 10.32
CA THR A 361 -3.77 5.91 10.82
C THR A 361 -5.09 5.90 11.59
N TYR A 362 -5.56 4.73 12.01
CA TYR A 362 -6.84 4.62 12.73
C TYR A 362 -6.90 5.55 13.95
N ASP A 363 -5.86 5.51 14.79
CA ASP A 363 -5.79 6.31 16.01
C ASP A 363 -5.72 7.80 15.68
N GLN A 364 -4.85 8.21 14.76
CA GLN A 364 -4.70 9.62 14.39
C GLN A 364 -5.97 10.19 13.73
N ILE A 365 -6.67 9.40 12.91
CA ILE A 365 -7.97 9.84 12.36
C ILE A 365 -8.98 10.01 13.49
N ALA A 366 -9.04 9.09 14.44
CA ALA A 366 -9.96 9.17 15.56
C ALA A 366 -9.60 10.31 16.53
N GLN A 367 -8.36 10.35 17.01
CA GLN A 367 -7.91 11.25 18.07
C GLN A 367 -7.53 12.65 17.56
N ASP A 368 -6.67 12.71 16.54
CA ASP A 368 -6.13 14.00 16.13
C ASP A 368 -7.08 14.75 15.20
N LEU A 369 -7.88 14.04 14.42
CA LEU A 369 -8.75 14.65 13.41
C LEU A 369 -10.23 14.71 13.86
N CYS A 370 -10.85 13.55 14.18
CA CYS A 370 -12.31 13.48 14.40
C CYS A 370 -12.77 14.04 15.73
N ILE A 371 -12.07 13.77 16.85
CA ILE A 371 -12.40 14.36 18.17
C ILE A 371 -12.29 15.90 18.11
N ASN A 372 -11.35 16.42 17.31
CA ASN A 372 -11.16 17.85 17.13
C ASN A 372 -12.12 18.47 16.09
N ALA A 373 -12.87 17.62 15.36
CA ALA A 373 -13.79 18.04 14.30
C ALA A 373 -13.13 18.99 13.27
N ASN A 374 -11.84 18.82 12.97
CA ASN A 374 -11.13 19.65 12.02
C ASN A 374 -11.51 19.26 10.58
N PRO A 375 -11.94 20.23 9.73
CA PRO A 375 -12.49 19.95 8.41
C PRO A 375 -11.39 19.67 7.37
N ALA A 376 -10.78 18.52 7.44
CA ALA A 376 -9.84 18.02 6.44
C ALA A 376 -10.50 16.96 5.55
N VAL A 377 -9.98 16.80 4.34
CA VAL A 377 -10.44 15.80 3.37
C VAL A 377 -9.41 14.69 3.24
N ILE A 378 -9.89 13.44 3.28
CA ILE A 378 -9.09 12.24 3.02
C ILE A 378 -9.63 11.57 1.76
N ASN A 379 -8.86 11.54 0.68
CA ASN A 379 -9.18 10.72 -0.48
C ASN A 379 -8.58 9.33 -0.31
N VAL A 380 -9.44 8.32 -0.22
CA VAL A 380 -9.05 6.91 -0.17
C VAL A 380 -9.10 6.34 -1.59
N THR A 381 -7.94 6.07 -2.16
CA THR A 381 -7.83 5.51 -3.51
C THR A 381 -7.51 4.03 -3.46
N TRP A 382 -7.81 3.33 -4.55
CA TRP A 382 -7.56 1.90 -4.71
C TRP A 382 -8.25 1.02 -3.65
N GLY A 383 -9.43 1.44 -3.18
CA GLY A 383 -10.25 0.60 -2.30
C GLY A 383 -11.03 -0.45 -3.10
N GLY A 384 -11.16 -1.67 -2.55
CA GLY A 384 -12.00 -2.73 -3.10
C GLY A 384 -11.28 -3.78 -3.96
N THR A 385 -12.08 -4.62 -4.59
CA THR A 385 -11.63 -5.85 -5.29
C THR A 385 -10.87 -5.63 -6.58
N ALA A 386 -11.03 -4.47 -7.23
CA ALA A 386 -10.35 -4.13 -8.49
C ALA A 386 -8.97 -3.48 -8.27
N SER A 387 -8.43 -3.59 -7.06
CA SER A 387 -7.18 -2.95 -6.63
C SER A 387 -6.03 -3.94 -6.51
N MET A 388 -5.08 -3.69 -5.60
CA MET A 388 -3.97 -4.59 -5.33
C MET A 388 -4.47 -5.92 -4.74
N ASN A 389 -3.91 -7.02 -5.19
CA ASN A 389 -4.36 -8.36 -4.84
C ASN A 389 -3.29 -9.21 -4.12
N ASP A 390 -2.15 -8.63 -3.77
CA ASP A 390 -1.14 -9.26 -2.92
C ASP A 390 -1.58 -9.23 -1.45
N ILE A 391 -1.31 -10.30 -0.70
CA ILE A 391 -1.75 -10.45 0.70
C ILE A 391 -1.33 -9.27 1.59
N THR A 392 -0.17 -8.69 1.32
CA THR A 392 0.38 -7.57 2.11
C THR A 392 -0.24 -6.22 1.75
N HIS A 393 -0.96 -6.15 0.62
CA HIS A 393 -1.53 -4.91 0.08
C HIS A 393 -3.03 -4.99 -0.20
N ILE A 394 -3.75 -5.95 0.44
CA ILE A 394 -5.19 -6.10 0.25
C ILE A 394 -5.93 -4.81 0.60
N CYS A 395 -6.80 -4.35 -0.31
CA CYS A 395 -7.55 -3.10 -0.19
C CYS A 395 -9.03 -3.31 0.17
N LEU A 396 -9.34 -4.29 1.03
CA LEU A 396 -10.72 -4.70 1.35
C LEU A 396 -11.23 -4.18 2.70
N PHE A 397 -10.38 -3.58 3.53
CA PHE A 397 -10.70 -3.33 4.94
C PHE A 397 -10.96 -1.86 5.29
N ASP A 398 -10.86 -0.94 4.33
CA ASP A 398 -11.08 0.49 4.55
C ASP A 398 -12.52 0.81 5.02
N ILE A 399 -13.54 0.14 4.45
CA ILE A 399 -14.94 0.36 4.84
C ILE A 399 -15.18 -0.03 6.31
N PRO A 400 -14.91 -1.27 6.76
CA PRO A 400 -15.09 -1.64 8.16
C PRO A 400 -14.32 -0.74 9.13
N MET A 401 -13.07 -0.43 8.80
CA MET A 401 -12.16 0.36 9.63
C MET A 401 -12.65 1.80 9.79
N LEU A 402 -12.85 2.53 8.70
CA LEU A 402 -13.22 3.95 8.73
C LEU A 402 -14.66 4.15 9.23
N CYS A 403 -15.55 3.22 8.91
CA CYS A 403 -16.94 3.28 9.38
C CYS A 403 -17.10 3.08 10.90
N SER A 404 -16.07 2.61 11.61
CA SER A 404 -16.07 2.48 13.07
C SER A 404 -15.64 3.76 13.79
N ILE A 405 -15.11 4.77 13.07
CA ILE A 405 -14.61 6.01 13.67
C ILE A 405 -15.75 7.03 13.84
N PRO A 406 -16.08 7.43 15.07
CA PRO A 406 -17.12 8.45 15.30
C PRO A 406 -16.70 9.82 14.76
N GLY A 407 -17.65 10.54 14.17
CA GLY A 407 -17.41 11.92 13.70
C GLY A 407 -16.82 12.03 12.30
N LEU A 408 -16.30 10.95 11.72
CA LEU A 408 -15.90 10.89 10.31
C LEU A 408 -17.14 10.74 9.42
N ILE A 409 -17.19 11.45 8.31
CA ILE A 409 -18.12 11.18 7.20
C ILE A 409 -17.35 10.41 6.14
N TYR A 410 -17.89 9.26 5.70
CA TYR A 410 -17.24 8.46 4.67
C TYR A 410 -18.15 8.33 3.46
N LEU A 411 -17.77 9.01 2.36
CA LEU A 411 -18.53 9.07 1.11
C LEU A 411 -18.00 8.08 0.07
N ALA A 412 -18.91 7.56 -0.75
CA ALA A 412 -18.58 6.67 -1.87
C ALA A 412 -19.35 7.11 -3.12
N PRO A 413 -18.77 8.00 -3.94
CA PRO A 413 -19.34 8.39 -5.22
C PRO A 413 -19.37 7.22 -6.20
N THR A 414 -20.27 7.28 -7.17
CA THR A 414 -20.47 6.25 -8.21
C THR A 414 -19.99 6.69 -9.60
N THR A 415 -19.82 8.00 -9.80
CA THR A 415 -19.38 8.60 -11.07
C THR A 415 -18.33 9.68 -10.84
N CYS A 416 -17.63 10.04 -11.89
CA CYS A 416 -16.60 11.07 -11.89
C CYS A 416 -17.19 12.44 -11.46
N GLU A 417 -18.34 12.81 -12.00
CA GLU A 417 -19.02 14.06 -11.69
C GLU A 417 -19.48 14.11 -10.24
N GLU A 418 -19.99 12.99 -9.70
CA GLU A 418 -20.38 12.89 -8.30
C GLU A 418 -19.15 12.98 -7.39
N TYR A 419 -18.02 12.35 -7.76
CA TYR A 419 -16.77 12.44 -7.01
C TYR A 419 -16.29 13.89 -6.89
N PHE A 420 -16.16 14.62 -7.99
CA PHE A 420 -15.70 16.01 -7.95
C PHE A 420 -16.67 16.96 -7.27
N SER A 421 -17.96 16.66 -7.35
CA SER A 421 -18.98 17.41 -6.59
C SER A 421 -18.85 17.18 -5.08
N MET A 422 -18.70 15.94 -4.65
CA MET A 422 -18.44 15.58 -3.23
C MET A 422 -17.12 16.20 -2.75
N LEU A 423 -16.05 16.11 -3.54
CA LEU A 423 -14.75 16.66 -3.20
C LEU A 423 -14.82 18.18 -3.01
N ARG A 424 -15.49 18.89 -3.93
CA ARG A 424 -15.68 20.35 -3.81
C ARG A 424 -16.46 20.71 -2.55
N TRP A 425 -17.56 20.03 -2.28
CA TRP A 425 -18.34 20.24 -1.07
C TRP A 425 -17.50 19.95 0.19
N ALA A 426 -16.77 18.85 0.20
CA ALA A 426 -15.92 18.45 1.33
C ALA A 426 -14.80 19.47 1.63
N ILE A 427 -14.24 20.10 0.60
CA ILE A 427 -13.22 21.14 0.74
C ILE A 427 -13.83 22.46 1.27
N LEU A 428 -15.06 22.79 0.90
CA LEU A 428 -15.67 24.08 1.21
C LEU A 428 -16.38 24.10 2.56
N GLN A 429 -16.82 22.95 3.09
CA GLN A 429 -17.45 22.86 4.41
C GLN A 429 -16.41 23.06 5.53
N ASP A 430 -16.89 23.41 6.74
CA ASP A 430 -16.05 23.84 7.87
C ASP A 430 -16.39 23.11 9.20
N LYS A 431 -17.07 21.96 9.14
CA LYS A 431 -17.61 21.32 10.35
C LYS A 431 -17.02 19.96 10.71
N LYS A 432 -16.70 19.12 9.74
CA LYS A 432 -16.31 17.73 10.01
C LYS A 432 -15.19 17.24 9.07
N PRO A 433 -14.37 16.31 9.50
CA PRO A 433 -13.50 15.56 8.59
C PRO A 433 -14.33 14.68 7.66
N ILE A 434 -13.93 14.62 6.39
CA ILE A 434 -14.61 13.85 5.36
C ILE A 434 -13.62 12.95 4.65
N ALA A 435 -13.88 11.65 4.61
CA ALA A 435 -13.21 10.72 3.73
C ALA A 435 -14.07 10.47 2.48
N ILE A 436 -13.42 10.35 1.32
CA ILE A 436 -14.07 10.03 0.04
C ILE A 436 -13.37 8.81 -0.56
N ARG A 437 -14.11 7.74 -0.79
CA ARG A 437 -13.62 6.52 -1.42
C ARG A 437 -13.71 6.65 -2.93
N ILE A 438 -12.57 6.88 -3.57
CA ILE A 438 -12.51 7.04 -5.03
C ILE A 438 -12.85 5.69 -5.69
N PRO A 439 -13.75 5.65 -6.71
CA PRO A 439 -14.05 4.41 -7.40
C PRO A 439 -12.81 3.77 -8.04
N SER A 440 -12.64 2.46 -7.87
CA SER A 440 -11.45 1.71 -8.32
C SER A 440 -11.68 0.87 -9.58
N ASN A 441 -12.93 0.81 -10.08
CA ASN A 441 -13.31 0.04 -11.27
C ASN A 441 -13.26 0.81 -12.59
N GLY A 442 -12.47 1.88 -12.64
CA GLY A 442 -12.36 2.79 -13.78
C GLY A 442 -13.17 4.08 -13.62
N VAL A 443 -12.98 5.00 -14.56
CA VAL A 443 -13.70 6.28 -14.56
C VAL A 443 -15.03 6.10 -15.29
N HIS A 444 -16.11 6.32 -14.55
CA HIS A 444 -17.47 6.28 -15.09
C HIS A 444 -18.06 7.68 -15.09
N HIS A 445 -18.56 8.12 -16.25
CA HIS A 445 -19.19 9.42 -16.42
C HIS A 445 -20.72 9.34 -16.40
N THR A 446 -21.36 10.43 -16.00
CA THR A 446 -22.81 10.60 -16.13
C THR A 446 -23.16 11.92 -16.81
N THR A 447 -24.23 11.92 -17.59
CA THR A 447 -24.85 13.14 -18.13
C THR A 447 -25.98 13.65 -17.25
N GLU A 448 -26.33 12.90 -16.20
CA GLU A 448 -27.33 13.33 -15.22
C GLU A 448 -26.78 14.44 -14.33
N ASN A 449 -27.69 15.28 -13.85
CA ASN A 449 -27.32 16.28 -12.86
C ASN A 449 -26.94 15.61 -11.54
N VAL A 450 -25.75 15.92 -11.02
CA VAL A 450 -25.29 15.52 -9.71
C VAL A 450 -25.59 16.63 -8.68
N ASP A 451 -25.83 16.22 -7.44
CA ASP A 451 -26.04 17.19 -6.36
C ASP A 451 -24.72 17.93 -6.08
N THR A 452 -24.83 19.21 -5.72
CA THR A 452 -23.68 20.07 -5.41
C THR A 452 -23.52 20.32 -3.91
N GLU A 453 -24.54 20.00 -3.13
CA GLU A 453 -24.57 20.11 -1.67
C GLU A 453 -24.90 18.75 -1.07
N TYR A 454 -24.17 18.39 -0.01
CA TYR A 454 -24.35 17.14 0.72
C TYR A 454 -24.64 17.42 2.20
N ALA A 455 -25.36 16.51 2.82
CA ALA A 455 -25.68 16.63 4.24
C ALA A 455 -24.57 16.06 5.13
N TYR A 456 -24.55 16.49 6.40
CA TYR A 456 -23.67 15.89 7.42
C TYR A 456 -24.23 14.58 7.97
N GLU A 457 -25.49 14.31 7.75
CA GLU A 457 -26.19 13.04 7.99
C GLU A 457 -26.36 12.27 6.69
N ALA A 458 -26.43 10.94 6.79
CA ALA A 458 -26.59 10.10 5.60
C ALA A 458 -27.89 10.43 4.84
N LYS A 459 -27.77 10.65 3.55
CA LYS A 459 -28.87 10.86 2.59
C LYS A 459 -28.61 10.06 1.33
N TYR A 460 -29.41 9.01 1.17
CA TYR A 460 -29.34 8.12 0.02
C TYR A 460 -30.09 8.70 -1.19
N LYS A 461 -29.68 8.31 -2.39
CA LYS A 461 -30.36 8.68 -3.63
C LYS A 461 -31.06 7.47 -4.22
N VAL A 462 -32.39 7.49 -4.26
CA VAL A 462 -33.17 6.50 -5.00
C VAL A 462 -33.12 6.89 -6.48
N THR A 463 -32.38 6.13 -7.28
CA THR A 463 -32.15 6.40 -8.71
C THR A 463 -33.18 5.69 -9.59
N GLN A 464 -33.73 4.55 -9.13
CA GLN A 464 -34.83 3.86 -9.78
C GLN A 464 -35.83 3.37 -8.72
N LYS A 465 -37.13 3.59 -8.96
CA LYS A 465 -38.19 3.08 -8.09
C LYS A 465 -38.74 1.74 -8.61
N GLY A 466 -38.92 0.82 -7.71
CA GLY A 466 -39.51 -0.50 -7.93
C GLY A 466 -40.26 -0.98 -6.72
N GLU A 467 -40.56 -2.28 -6.64
CA GLU A 467 -41.29 -2.93 -5.56
C GLU A 467 -40.66 -4.28 -5.22
N LYS A 468 -40.92 -4.80 -4.04
CA LYS A 468 -40.51 -6.11 -3.50
C LYS A 468 -39.00 -6.23 -3.21
N VAL A 469 -38.11 -5.72 -4.08
CA VAL A 469 -36.67 -5.80 -3.93
C VAL A 469 -36.05 -4.41 -4.05
N ALA A 470 -35.17 -4.06 -3.10
CA ALA A 470 -34.31 -2.88 -3.22
C ALA A 470 -32.83 -3.32 -3.27
N ILE A 471 -32.12 -2.82 -4.27
CA ILE A 471 -30.67 -3.00 -4.42
C ILE A 471 -30.01 -1.71 -3.93
N ILE A 472 -29.18 -1.80 -2.89
CA ILE A 472 -28.38 -0.69 -2.35
C ILE A 472 -26.92 -0.98 -2.67
N ALA A 473 -26.38 -0.34 -3.70
CA ALA A 473 -25.06 -0.63 -4.21
C ALA A 473 -24.11 0.55 -4.00
N ALA A 474 -22.99 0.31 -3.32
CA ALA A 474 -22.07 1.34 -2.87
C ALA A 474 -20.90 1.53 -3.84
N GLY A 475 -20.55 2.79 -4.13
CA GLY A 475 -19.32 3.18 -4.84
C GLY A 475 -19.10 2.40 -6.14
N SER A 476 -17.96 1.72 -6.25
CA SER A 476 -17.57 0.93 -7.45
C SER A 476 -18.57 -0.19 -7.81
N PHE A 477 -19.38 -0.68 -6.85
CA PHE A 477 -20.38 -1.72 -7.16
C PHE A 477 -21.72 -1.17 -7.58
N TYR A 478 -21.85 0.15 -7.77
CA TYR A 478 -23.12 0.73 -8.24
C TYR A 478 -23.48 0.24 -9.65
N GLN A 479 -22.52 0.17 -10.59
CA GLN A 479 -22.77 -0.37 -11.95
C GLN A 479 -23.20 -1.85 -11.90
N LYS A 480 -22.66 -2.61 -10.94
CA LYS A 480 -23.12 -3.98 -10.67
C LYS A 480 -24.58 -3.98 -10.21
N GLY A 481 -24.98 -3.05 -9.35
CA GLY A 481 -26.36 -2.85 -8.95
C GLY A 481 -27.28 -2.54 -10.13
N GLU A 482 -26.86 -1.69 -11.07
CA GLU A 482 -27.59 -1.40 -12.31
C GLU A 482 -27.80 -2.66 -13.16
N ASN A 483 -26.74 -3.47 -13.33
CA ASN A 483 -26.83 -4.74 -14.06
C ASN A 483 -27.80 -5.72 -13.41
N VAL A 484 -27.71 -5.88 -12.08
CA VAL A 484 -28.63 -6.77 -11.32
C VAL A 484 -30.08 -6.33 -11.46
N VAL A 485 -30.36 -5.03 -11.36
CA VAL A 485 -31.72 -4.48 -11.55
C VAL A 485 -32.25 -4.74 -12.97
N ARG A 486 -31.41 -4.58 -13.98
CA ARG A 486 -31.74 -4.89 -15.37
C ARG A 486 -32.06 -6.39 -15.56
N LEU A 487 -31.23 -7.29 -15.04
CA LEU A 487 -31.45 -8.74 -15.11
C LEU A 487 -32.69 -9.18 -14.34
N LEU A 488 -32.99 -8.58 -13.18
CA LEU A 488 -34.23 -8.81 -12.44
C LEU A 488 -35.46 -8.38 -13.23
N ALA A 489 -35.39 -7.25 -13.96
CA ALA A 489 -36.48 -6.78 -14.82
C ALA A 489 -36.78 -7.76 -15.97
N GLU A 490 -35.76 -8.42 -16.54
CA GLU A 490 -35.92 -9.50 -17.53
C GLU A 490 -36.66 -10.72 -16.96
N LYS A 491 -36.60 -10.91 -15.62
CA LYS A 491 -37.36 -11.93 -14.88
C LYS A 491 -38.72 -11.44 -14.35
N GLY A 492 -39.13 -10.23 -14.72
CA GLY A 492 -40.40 -9.63 -14.30
C GLY A 492 -40.39 -8.99 -12.90
N ILE A 493 -39.21 -8.78 -12.33
CA ILE A 493 -39.05 -8.16 -11.01
C ILE A 493 -38.53 -6.73 -11.21
N LYS A 494 -39.39 -5.74 -10.96
CA LYS A 494 -39.01 -4.32 -11.02
C LYS A 494 -38.41 -3.89 -9.66
N ALA A 495 -37.09 -3.95 -9.54
CA ALA A 495 -36.38 -3.60 -8.32
C ALA A 495 -36.15 -2.08 -8.17
N THR A 496 -36.08 -1.61 -6.92
CA THR A 496 -35.59 -0.28 -6.57
C THR A 496 -34.07 -0.28 -6.60
N LEU A 497 -33.43 0.77 -7.17
CA LEU A 497 -31.98 0.98 -7.10
C LEU A 497 -31.67 2.23 -6.28
N ILE A 498 -30.70 2.08 -5.36
CA ILE A 498 -30.31 3.12 -4.42
C ILE A 498 -28.79 3.28 -4.43
N ASN A 499 -28.33 4.52 -4.66
CA ASN A 499 -26.97 4.95 -4.37
C ASN A 499 -26.89 5.44 -2.91
N PRO A 500 -26.22 4.73 -1.99
CA PRO A 500 -26.17 5.13 -0.60
C PRO A 500 -25.30 6.36 -0.36
N ARG A 501 -24.29 6.63 -1.20
CA ARG A 501 -23.35 7.75 -1.05
C ARG A 501 -22.52 7.75 0.23
N TYR A 502 -23.14 7.38 1.38
CA TYR A 502 -22.55 7.36 2.73
C TYR A 502 -22.38 5.92 3.17
N LEU A 503 -21.19 5.59 3.66
CA LEU A 503 -20.86 4.23 4.10
C LEU A 503 -20.97 4.03 5.60
N ASN A 504 -20.71 5.07 6.39
CA ASN A 504 -20.58 4.99 7.85
C ASN A 504 -21.90 5.15 8.59
N GLU A 505 -22.93 5.72 7.96
CA GLU A 505 -24.24 5.93 8.56
C GLU A 505 -25.37 5.45 7.65
N VAL A 506 -26.54 5.17 8.24
CA VAL A 506 -27.72 4.74 7.50
C VAL A 506 -28.73 5.88 7.35
N ASP A 507 -29.27 6.07 6.16
CA ASP A 507 -30.41 6.98 5.91
C ASP A 507 -31.71 6.32 6.34
N ARG A 508 -32.12 6.61 7.59
CA ARG A 508 -33.32 6.02 8.20
C ARG A 508 -34.58 6.35 7.41
N GLU A 509 -34.71 7.55 6.86
CA GLU A 509 -35.87 7.98 6.09
C GLU A 509 -36.05 7.13 4.83
N THR A 510 -34.97 6.97 4.06
CA THR A 510 -35.00 6.11 2.88
C THR A 510 -35.26 4.65 3.24
N LEU A 511 -34.58 4.12 4.27
CA LEU A 511 -34.76 2.72 4.67
C LEU A 511 -36.17 2.45 5.24
N ASP A 512 -36.74 3.39 5.97
CA ASP A 512 -38.13 3.26 6.47
C ASP A 512 -39.16 3.28 5.33
N SER A 513 -38.89 4.05 4.28
CA SER A 513 -39.79 4.12 3.11
C SER A 513 -39.90 2.77 2.36
N LEU A 514 -38.94 1.87 2.52
CA LEU A 514 -38.99 0.55 1.92
C LEU A 514 -39.90 -0.44 2.65
N LYS A 515 -40.17 -0.24 3.94
CA LYS A 515 -40.88 -1.20 4.80
C LYS A 515 -42.29 -1.54 4.35
N GLY A 516 -42.95 -0.66 3.63
CA GLY A 516 -44.33 -0.90 3.18
C GLY A 516 -44.45 -1.64 1.84
N SER A 517 -43.42 -1.69 1.03
CA SER A 517 -43.48 -2.15 -0.35
C SER A 517 -42.40 -3.19 -0.72
N HIS A 518 -41.36 -3.35 0.10
CA HIS A 518 -40.27 -4.26 -0.17
C HIS A 518 -40.23 -5.42 0.83
N LYS A 519 -39.81 -6.60 0.38
CA LYS A 519 -39.58 -7.82 1.16
C LYS A 519 -38.13 -8.14 1.35
N LEU A 520 -37.29 -7.68 0.43
CA LEU A 520 -35.86 -7.96 0.37
C LEU A 520 -35.07 -6.68 0.09
N VAL A 521 -34.03 -6.47 0.84
CA VAL A 521 -32.98 -5.51 0.56
C VAL A 521 -31.70 -6.28 0.25
N VAL A 522 -31.05 -5.98 -0.85
CA VAL A 522 -29.73 -6.51 -1.23
C VAL A 522 -28.74 -5.36 -1.12
N THR A 523 -27.68 -5.56 -0.36
CA THR A 523 -26.58 -4.58 -0.30
C THR A 523 -25.39 -5.09 -1.10
N LEU A 524 -24.71 -4.22 -1.83
CA LEU A 524 -23.53 -4.56 -2.62
C LEU A 524 -22.39 -3.61 -2.28
N GLU A 525 -21.27 -4.17 -1.81
CA GLU A 525 -20.03 -3.45 -1.54
C GLU A 525 -18.82 -4.27 -2.02
N ASP A 526 -17.79 -3.60 -2.50
CA ASP A 526 -16.57 -4.23 -3.03
C ASP A 526 -15.46 -4.39 -1.97
N GLY A 527 -15.80 -4.22 -0.70
CA GLY A 527 -14.97 -4.44 0.47
C GLY A 527 -15.36 -5.70 1.25
N SER A 528 -14.75 -5.88 2.43
CA SER A 528 -15.13 -6.92 3.37
C SER A 528 -16.57 -6.70 3.86
N LYS A 529 -17.42 -7.74 3.74
CA LYS A 529 -18.80 -7.67 4.26
C LYS A 529 -18.85 -7.68 5.78
N ASP A 530 -17.87 -8.34 6.44
CA ASP A 530 -17.81 -8.43 7.89
C ASP A 530 -17.39 -7.05 8.46
N GLY A 531 -18.26 -6.44 9.25
CA GLY A 531 -18.14 -5.06 9.74
C GLY A 531 -18.41 -3.99 8.68
N GLY A 532 -18.78 -4.38 7.47
CA GLY A 532 -18.99 -3.52 6.33
C GLY A 532 -20.30 -2.72 6.33
N PHE A 533 -20.56 -2.07 5.21
CA PHE A 533 -21.76 -1.27 4.98
C PHE A 533 -23.04 -2.12 5.04
N GLY A 534 -23.02 -3.30 4.39
CA GLY A 534 -24.19 -4.18 4.30
C GLY A 534 -24.66 -4.72 5.66
N GLU A 535 -23.74 -5.04 6.56
CA GLU A 535 -24.08 -5.48 7.92
C GLU A 535 -24.80 -4.38 8.73
N ARG A 536 -24.48 -3.10 8.52
CA ARG A 536 -25.16 -1.96 9.16
C ARG A 536 -26.63 -1.88 8.71
N ILE A 537 -26.86 -2.11 7.41
CA ILE A 537 -28.22 -2.17 6.85
C ILE A 537 -28.96 -3.39 7.42
N ALA A 538 -28.32 -4.55 7.52
CA ALA A 538 -28.89 -5.76 8.11
C ALA A 538 -29.26 -5.54 9.59
N ALA A 539 -28.37 -4.90 10.36
CA ALA A 539 -28.64 -4.54 11.76
C ALA A 539 -29.83 -3.58 11.90
N TYR A 540 -29.96 -2.61 10.96
CA TYR A 540 -31.11 -1.69 10.94
C TYR A 540 -32.43 -2.41 10.75
N TYR A 541 -32.46 -3.42 9.87
CA TYR A 541 -33.68 -4.21 9.60
C TYR A 541 -33.87 -5.41 10.55
N GLY A 542 -32.95 -5.69 11.46
CA GLY A 542 -32.92 -6.91 12.28
C GLY A 542 -34.22 -7.21 13.09
N THR A 543 -35.06 -6.20 13.36
CA THR A 543 -36.37 -6.38 14.02
C THR A 543 -37.55 -6.18 13.07
N SER A 544 -37.33 -6.08 11.77
CA SER A 544 -38.37 -5.91 10.75
C SER A 544 -38.61 -7.21 9.97
N GLU A 545 -39.68 -7.22 9.15
CA GLU A 545 -39.99 -8.35 8.26
C GLU A 545 -39.16 -8.33 6.96
N ILE A 546 -38.40 -7.27 6.72
CA ILE A 546 -37.55 -7.18 5.53
C ILE A 546 -36.33 -8.10 5.71
N LYS A 547 -36.15 -9.02 4.77
CA LYS A 547 -34.94 -9.82 4.68
C LYS A 547 -33.82 -8.96 4.10
N VAL A 548 -32.57 -9.19 4.55
CA VAL A 548 -31.38 -8.51 3.98
C VAL A 548 -30.41 -9.55 3.46
N LEU A 549 -30.06 -9.44 2.18
CA LEU A 549 -28.97 -10.17 1.55
C LEU A 549 -27.74 -9.27 1.51
N VAL A 550 -26.72 -9.60 2.29
CA VAL A 550 -25.48 -8.83 2.35
C VAL A 550 -24.47 -9.36 1.33
N GLY A 551 -24.21 -8.57 0.29
CA GLY A 551 -23.21 -8.85 -0.74
C GLY A 551 -21.93 -8.06 -0.51
N GLY A 552 -20.84 -8.80 -0.29
CA GLY A 552 -19.50 -8.29 -0.09
C GLY A 552 -18.51 -9.44 0.05
N ILE A 553 -17.22 -9.15 0.14
CA ILE A 553 -16.17 -10.18 0.23
C ILE A 553 -16.11 -10.71 1.66
N LYS A 554 -16.09 -12.04 1.81
CA LYS A 554 -15.84 -12.68 3.10
C LYS A 554 -14.51 -12.23 3.67
N LYS A 555 -14.46 -11.98 4.98
CA LYS A 555 -13.23 -11.58 5.65
C LYS A 555 -12.20 -12.71 5.63
N ASP A 556 -11.14 -12.50 4.88
CA ASP A 556 -9.99 -13.40 4.80
C ASP A 556 -8.74 -12.62 4.34
N LEU A 557 -7.57 -13.24 4.46
CA LEU A 557 -6.31 -12.75 3.93
C LEU A 557 -6.07 -13.42 2.56
N TYR A 558 -6.52 -12.78 1.51
CA TYR A 558 -6.37 -13.26 0.14
C TYR A 558 -4.98 -12.93 -0.41
N ASP A 559 -4.41 -13.84 -1.20
CA ASP A 559 -3.13 -13.65 -1.87
C ASP A 559 -3.23 -13.90 -3.37
N ARG A 560 -2.86 -12.93 -4.18
CA ARG A 560 -2.77 -13.04 -5.65
C ARG A 560 -4.00 -13.69 -6.27
N PHE A 561 -5.17 -13.24 -5.85
CA PHE A 561 -6.45 -13.81 -6.28
C PHE A 561 -6.80 -13.43 -7.73
N ASP A 562 -7.49 -14.32 -8.42
CA ASP A 562 -8.24 -14.00 -9.62
C ASP A 562 -9.55 -13.30 -9.25
N LEU A 563 -9.81 -12.12 -9.83
CA LEU A 563 -10.96 -11.31 -9.48
C LEU A 563 -12.29 -12.02 -9.78
N GLN A 564 -12.39 -12.69 -10.93
CA GLN A 564 -13.64 -13.36 -11.31
C GLN A 564 -13.93 -14.55 -10.40
N GLN A 565 -12.89 -15.29 -10.03
CA GLN A 565 -13.01 -16.40 -9.08
C GLN A 565 -13.39 -15.87 -7.69
N LEU A 566 -12.75 -14.80 -7.20
CA LEU A 566 -13.09 -14.18 -5.92
C LEU A 566 -14.55 -13.73 -5.87
N LEU A 567 -15.04 -13.07 -6.92
CA LEU A 567 -16.43 -12.66 -7.02
C LEU A 567 -17.37 -13.86 -7.06
N SER A 568 -17.03 -14.90 -7.83
CA SER A 568 -17.81 -16.15 -7.92
C SER A 568 -17.92 -16.86 -6.58
N ASP A 569 -16.81 -17.01 -5.85
CA ASP A 569 -16.75 -17.69 -4.55
C ASP A 569 -17.55 -16.95 -3.47
N ASN A 570 -17.71 -15.64 -3.62
CA ASN A 570 -18.50 -14.79 -2.73
C ASN A 570 -19.94 -14.56 -3.24
N ARG A 571 -20.37 -15.26 -4.31
CA ARG A 571 -21.67 -15.10 -4.97
C ARG A 571 -21.98 -13.66 -5.38
N LEU A 572 -20.99 -12.99 -5.95
CA LEU A 572 -21.06 -11.59 -6.37
C LEU A 572 -21.05 -11.42 -7.91
N LEU A 573 -21.13 -12.49 -8.68
CA LEU A 573 -21.44 -12.37 -10.11
C LEU A 573 -22.89 -11.93 -10.28
N ASP A 574 -23.18 -11.12 -11.29
CA ASP A 574 -24.50 -10.51 -11.50
C ASP A 574 -25.61 -11.55 -11.55
N GLU A 575 -25.38 -12.67 -12.25
CA GLU A 575 -26.30 -13.81 -12.35
C GLU A 575 -26.52 -14.52 -11.00
N GLN A 576 -25.47 -14.69 -10.22
CA GLN A 576 -25.57 -15.33 -8.88
C GLN A 576 -26.40 -14.49 -7.92
N ILE A 577 -26.23 -13.17 -7.95
CA ILE A 577 -27.04 -12.25 -7.14
C ILE A 577 -28.51 -12.36 -7.54
N VAL A 578 -28.82 -12.42 -8.83
CA VAL A 578 -30.19 -12.58 -9.34
C VAL A 578 -30.78 -13.92 -8.91
N GLU A 579 -30.04 -15.02 -8.98
CA GLU A 579 -30.45 -16.33 -8.48
C GLU A 579 -30.80 -16.27 -6.99
N ASP A 580 -29.93 -15.71 -6.17
CA ASP A 580 -30.14 -15.58 -4.72
C ASP A 580 -31.40 -14.74 -4.40
N VAL A 581 -31.62 -13.66 -5.16
CA VAL A 581 -32.84 -12.83 -5.03
C VAL A 581 -34.10 -13.65 -5.33
N ILE A 582 -34.11 -14.41 -6.42
CA ILE A 582 -35.25 -15.23 -6.83
C ILE A 582 -35.53 -16.32 -5.78
N ASP A 583 -34.50 -16.99 -5.30
CA ASP A 583 -34.62 -18.05 -4.29
C ASP A 583 -35.17 -17.53 -2.95
N ILE A 584 -34.76 -16.33 -2.53
CA ILE A 584 -35.25 -15.71 -1.29
C ILE A 584 -36.73 -15.28 -1.41
N LEU A 585 -37.17 -14.89 -2.62
CA LEU A 585 -38.54 -14.43 -2.87
C LEU A 585 -39.54 -15.57 -3.12
N SER A 586 -39.06 -16.76 -3.52
CA SER A 586 -39.86 -17.97 -3.71
C SER A 586 -40.32 -18.57 -2.40
#